data_59f1d768d2387f497cab9a5dbc426bcc
#
_entry.id   59f1d768d2387f497cab9a5dbc426bcc
#
_cell.length_a   1.000
_cell.length_b   1.000
_cell.length_c   1.000
_cell.angle_alpha   90.00
_cell.angle_beta   90.00
_cell.angle_gamma   90.00
#
_symmetry.space_group_name_H-M   'P 1'
#
loop_
_entity.id
_entity.type
_entity.pdbx_description
1 polymer ?
#
loop_
_entity_poly.entity_id
_entity_poly.type
_entity_poly.pdbx_seq_one_letter_code
_entity_poly.pdbx_strand_id
1 'polypeptide(L)'
;LKPSTRQRFVAIELDFPRPEIELQVVAAESGLEPEQVRPLINLAVRIRGLRGMDLEEAASTRLLVYAATLMRAGIDAPTAIEHALIEPLSDDRDVKAGLRELVRASVG
;
A
#
# COMPACT_ATOMS: atom_id res chain seq x y z
N LEU A 1 -26.26 2.92 -12.66
CA LEU A 1 -25.47 1.74 -12.80
C LEU A 1 -26.03 0.62 -11.95
N LYS A 2 -26.11 -0.56 -12.51
CA LYS A 2 -26.69 -1.69 -11.83
C LYS A 2 -25.81 -2.18 -10.71
N PRO A 3 -26.40 -2.58 -9.58
CA PRO A 3 -25.59 -3.09 -8.48
C PRO A 3 -24.73 -4.30 -8.85
N SER A 4 -25.25 -5.19 -9.70
CA SER A 4 -24.49 -6.35 -10.09
C SER A 4 -23.25 -5.96 -10.88
N THR A 5 -23.37 -4.97 -11.73
CA THR A 5 -22.23 -4.48 -12.49
C THR A 5 -21.19 -3.88 -11.55
N ARG A 6 -21.66 -3.14 -10.56
CA ARG A 6 -20.76 -2.54 -9.59
C ARG A 6 -20.00 -3.60 -8.81
N GLN A 7 -20.66 -4.68 -8.46
CA GLN A 7 -20.01 -5.75 -7.74
C GLN A 7 -18.91 -6.39 -8.55
N ARG A 8 -19.14 -6.52 -9.84
CA ARG A 8 -18.10 -7.09 -10.69
C ARG A 8 -16.90 -6.18 -10.78
N PHE A 9 -17.13 -4.88 -10.83
CA PHE A 9 -16.03 -3.93 -10.84
C PHE A 9 -15.23 -4.03 -9.57
N VAL A 10 -15.89 -4.15 -8.44
CA VAL A 10 -15.20 -4.27 -7.16
C VAL A 10 -14.32 -5.51 -7.17
N ALA A 11 -14.84 -6.62 -7.67
CA ALA A 11 -14.05 -7.84 -7.71
C ALA A 11 -12.83 -7.68 -8.58
N ILE A 12 -12.97 -6.98 -9.71
CA ILE A 12 -11.84 -6.75 -10.59
C ILE A 12 -10.81 -5.85 -9.93
N GLU A 13 -11.28 -4.84 -9.23
CA GLU A 13 -10.38 -3.89 -8.59
C GLU A 13 -9.55 -4.53 -7.48
N LEU A 14 -10.04 -5.63 -6.91
CA LEU A 14 -9.29 -6.34 -5.89
C LEU A 14 -8.22 -7.24 -6.47
N ASP A 15 -8.15 -7.30 -7.80
CA ASP A 15 -7.19 -8.15 -8.49
C ASP A 15 -5.91 -7.35 -8.73
N PHE A 16 -5.05 -7.33 -7.72
CA PHE A 16 -3.82 -6.56 -7.80
C PHE A 16 -2.77 -7.30 -8.62
N PRO A 17 -1.78 -6.56 -9.14
CA PRO A 17 -0.69 -7.20 -9.86
C PRO A 17 0.07 -8.19 -8.98
N ARG A 18 0.76 -9.13 -9.61
CA ARG A 18 1.63 -10.00 -8.85
C ARG A 18 2.69 -9.17 -8.13
N PRO A 19 3.11 -9.61 -6.94
CA PRO A 19 4.10 -8.83 -6.19
C PRO A 19 5.36 -8.51 -6.96
N GLU A 20 5.86 -9.44 -7.76
CA GLU A 20 7.09 -9.19 -8.51
C GLU A 20 6.90 -8.13 -9.58
N ILE A 21 5.75 -8.13 -10.21
CA ILE A 21 5.46 -7.13 -11.23
C ILE A 21 5.24 -5.77 -10.58
N GLU A 22 4.50 -5.75 -9.49
CA GLU A 22 4.24 -4.50 -8.79
C GLU A 22 5.54 -3.89 -8.27
N LEU A 23 6.44 -4.73 -7.78
CA LEU A 23 7.73 -4.27 -7.31
C LEU A 23 8.49 -3.55 -8.42
N GLN A 24 8.48 -4.12 -9.61
CA GLN A 24 9.18 -3.51 -10.73
C GLN A 24 8.55 -2.18 -11.15
N VAL A 25 7.21 -2.13 -11.12
CA VAL A 25 6.50 -0.90 -11.46
C VAL A 25 6.85 0.19 -10.45
N VAL A 26 6.79 -0.12 -9.17
CA VAL A 26 7.06 0.88 -8.14
C VAL A 26 8.51 1.32 -8.22
N ALA A 27 9.43 0.40 -8.43
CA ALA A 27 10.85 0.76 -8.54
C ALA A 27 11.08 1.67 -9.73
N ALA A 28 10.48 1.34 -10.88
CA ALA A 28 10.66 2.13 -12.09
C ALA A 28 10.07 3.54 -11.94
N GLU A 29 8.88 3.62 -11.34
CA GLU A 29 8.19 4.90 -11.22
C GLU A 29 8.85 5.81 -10.18
N SER A 30 9.34 5.24 -9.10
CA SER A 30 9.90 6.04 -8.01
C SER A 30 11.40 6.30 -8.14
N GLY A 31 12.08 5.44 -8.87
CA GLY A 31 13.54 5.51 -8.94
C GLY A 31 14.24 4.84 -7.79
N LEU A 32 13.48 4.21 -6.91
CA LEU A 32 14.05 3.53 -5.75
C LEU A 32 14.56 2.15 -6.15
N GLU A 33 15.59 1.68 -5.47
CA GLU A 33 16.12 0.35 -5.75
C GLU A 33 15.11 -0.73 -5.43
N PRO A 34 15.02 -1.79 -6.24
CA PRO A 34 14.03 -2.85 -5.98
C PRO A 34 14.12 -3.44 -4.59
N GLU A 35 15.33 -3.57 -4.05
CA GLU A 35 15.48 -4.12 -2.70
C GLU A 35 14.82 -3.24 -1.66
N GLN A 36 14.84 -1.95 -1.89
CA GLN A 36 14.21 -1.00 -0.97
C GLN A 36 12.70 -0.94 -1.16
N VAL A 37 12.23 -1.33 -2.34
CA VAL A 37 10.79 -1.37 -2.61
C VAL A 37 10.14 -2.61 -2.01
N ARG A 38 10.87 -3.71 -1.91
CA ARG A 38 10.31 -4.98 -1.48
C ARG A 38 9.55 -4.91 -0.16
N PRO A 39 10.06 -4.22 0.88
CA PRO A 39 9.27 -4.13 2.12
C PRO A 39 7.93 -3.44 1.91
N LEU A 40 7.86 -2.47 1.02
CA LEU A 40 6.58 -1.82 0.72
C LEU A 40 5.61 -2.79 0.07
N ILE A 41 6.10 -3.63 -0.84
CA ILE A 41 5.24 -4.61 -1.49
C ILE A 41 4.73 -5.63 -0.48
N ASN A 42 5.62 -6.10 0.39
CA ASN A 42 5.23 -7.05 1.42
C ASN A 42 4.18 -6.45 2.34
N LEU A 43 4.35 -5.19 2.71
CA LEU A 43 3.39 -4.51 3.55
C LEU A 43 2.04 -4.38 2.85
N ALA A 44 2.06 -4.03 1.57
CA ALA A 44 0.82 -3.89 0.81
C ALA A 44 0.06 -5.20 0.76
N VAL A 45 0.77 -6.31 0.55
CA VAL A 45 0.13 -7.61 0.52
C VAL A 45 -0.58 -7.88 1.85
N ARG A 46 0.07 -7.56 2.95
CA ARG A 46 -0.53 -7.78 4.26
C ARG A 46 -1.76 -6.90 4.48
N ILE A 47 -1.66 -5.64 4.09
CA ILE A 47 -2.80 -4.72 4.25
C ILE A 47 -3.97 -5.20 3.42
N ARG A 48 -3.71 -5.62 2.19
CA ARG A 48 -4.77 -6.08 1.30
C ARG A 48 -5.44 -7.35 1.82
N GLY A 49 -4.74 -8.10 2.66
CA GLY A 49 -5.29 -9.30 3.24
C GLY A 49 -6.11 -9.09 4.49
N LEU A 50 -6.18 -7.86 5.01
CA LEU A 50 -6.97 -7.59 6.20
C LEU A 50 -8.45 -7.65 5.85
N ARG A 51 -9.21 -8.29 6.74
CA ARG A 51 -10.63 -8.46 6.51
C ARG A 51 -11.42 -7.48 7.36
N GLY A 52 -12.60 -7.13 6.88
CA GLY A 52 -13.47 -6.23 7.60
C GLY A 52 -13.09 -4.78 7.47
N MET A 53 -12.09 -4.50 6.66
CA MET A 53 -11.67 -3.14 6.39
C MET A 53 -11.67 -2.89 4.90
N ASP A 54 -12.05 -1.71 4.51
CA ASP A 54 -12.11 -1.30 3.12
C ASP A 54 -10.82 -0.56 2.79
N LEU A 55 -9.73 -1.30 2.63
CA LEU A 55 -8.41 -0.71 2.54
C LEU A 55 -7.76 -0.83 1.17
N GLU A 56 -8.47 -1.33 0.17
CA GLU A 56 -7.86 -1.52 -1.14
C GLU A 56 -7.40 -0.19 -1.75
N GLU A 57 -8.11 0.89 -1.47
CA GLU A 57 -7.71 2.20 -1.97
C GLU A 57 -6.35 2.60 -1.42
N ALA A 58 -6.17 2.38 -0.14
CA ALA A 58 -4.97 2.84 0.53
C ALA A 58 -3.76 1.98 0.21
N ALA A 59 -3.99 0.75 -0.20
CA ALA A 59 -2.91 -0.14 -0.56
C ALA A 59 -2.70 -0.21 -2.07
N SER A 60 -3.17 0.79 -2.79
CA SER A 60 -3.05 0.81 -4.25
C SER A 60 -1.60 1.01 -4.66
N THR A 61 -1.30 0.59 -5.88
CA THR A 61 0.03 0.74 -6.43
C THR A 61 0.46 2.21 -6.45
N ARG A 62 -0.46 3.11 -6.73
CA ARG A 62 -0.15 4.54 -6.78
C ARG A 62 0.37 5.05 -5.45
N LEU A 63 -0.23 4.60 -4.35
CA LEU A 63 0.23 5.03 -3.04
C LEU A 63 1.58 4.42 -2.68
N LEU A 64 1.84 3.21 -3.17
CA LEU A 64 3.15 2.61 -2.97
C LEU A 64 4.22 3.40 -3.72
N VAL A 65 3.90 3.87 -4.92
CA VAL A 65 4.82 4.71 -5.67
C VAL A 65 5.09 6.00 -4.89
N TYR A 66 4.05 6.57 -4.30
CA TYR A 66 4.22 7.79 -3.51
C TYR A 66 5.15 7.55 -2.34
N ALA A 67 4.94 6.46 -1.60
CA ALA A 67 5.80 6.12 -0.47
C ALA A 67 7.24 5.94 -0.92
N ALA A 68 7.43 5.21 -2.01
CA ALA A 68 8.77 4.96 -2.53
C ALA A 68 9.43 6.25 -2.99
N THR A 69 8.66 7.16 -3.57
CA THR A 69 9.19 8.44 -4.01
C THR A 69 9.69 9.26 -2.82
N LEU A 70 8.95 9.23 -1.72
CA LEU A 70 9.39 9.92 -0.51
C LEU A 70 10.69 9.31 0.02
N MET A 71 10.79 7.99 -0.02
CA MET A 71 12.01 7.32 0.42
C MET A 71 13.18 7.70 -0.49
N ARG A 72 12.93 7.77 -1.78
CA ARG A 72 13.96 8.17 -2.72
C ARG A 72 14.46 9.57 -2.44
N ALA A 73 13.59 10.42 -1.91
CA ALA A 73 13.93 11.80 -1.57
C ALA A 73 14.66 11.91 -0.23
N GLY A 74 14.85 10.79 0.46
CA GLY A 74 15.61 10.80 1.71
C GLY A 74 14.78 10.62 2.96
N ILE A 75 13.47 10.45 2.82
CA ILE A 75 12.60 10.26 3.97
C ILE A 75 12.66 8.80 4.39
N ASP A 76 12.80 8.55 5.70
CA ASP A 76 12.90 7.18 6.18
C ASP A 76 11.61 6.42 5.91
N ALA A 77 11.73 5.09 5.80
CA ALA A 77 10.62 4.26 5.39
C ALA A 77 9.40 4.38 6.32
N PRO A 78 9.56 4.31 7.65
CA PRO A 78 8.38 4.45 8.51
C PRO A 78 7.63 5.76 8.31
N THR A 79 8.35 6.86 8.15
CA THR A 79 7.73 8.16 7.96
C THR A 79 7.05 8.24 6.60
N ALA A 80 7.71 7.73 5.56
CA ALA A 80 7.13 7.72 4.22
C ALA A 80 5.83 6.92 4.20
N ILE A 81 5.84 5.76 4.86
CA ILE A 81 4.65 4.91 4.91
C ILE A 81 3.54 5.59 5.70
N GLU A 82 3.89 6.24 6.79
CA GLU A 82 2.89 6.95 7.58
C GLU A 82 2.14 7.97 6.72
N HIS A 83 2.87 8.77 5.97
CA HIS A 83 2.25 9.83 5.17
C HIS A 83 1.56 9.31 3.93
N ALA A 84 2.15 8.31 3.29
CA ALA A 84 1.63 7.85 1.99
C ALA A 84 0.55 6.81 2.12
N LEU A 85 0.61 5.98 3.14
CA LEU A 85 -0.32 4.86 3.28
C LEU A 85 -1.25 5.00 4.46
N ILE A 86 -0.72 5.30 5.64
CA ILE A 86 -1.54 5.27 6.85
C ILE A 86 -2.45 6.48 6.95
N GLU A 87 -1.92 7.66 6.73
CA GLU A 87 -2.72 8.89 6.83
C GLU A 87 -3.92 8.88 5.88
N PRO A 88 -3.75 8.53 4.60
CA PRO A 88 -4.89 8.55 3.69
C PRO A 88 -5.90 7.43 3.93
N LEU A 89 -5.50 6.39 4.65
CA LEU A 89 -6.30 5.18 4.77
C LEU A 89 -7.58 5.38 5.54
N SER A 90 -7.50 6.05 6.65
CA SER A 90 -8.62 6.10 7.57
C SER A 90 -8.44 7.24 8.56
N ASP A 91 -9.58 7.76 9.02
CA ASP A 91 -9.57 8.70 10.14
C ASP A 91 -9.71 7.96 11.45
N ASP A 92 -9.94 6.67 11.40
CA ASP A 92 -10.15 5.86 12.60
C ASP A 92 -8.83 5.63 13.32
N ARG A 93 -8.76 6.09 14.55
CA ARG A 93 -7.55 6.02 15.35
C ARG A 93 -7.12 4.58 15.60
N ASP A 94 -8.09 3.71 15.85
CA ASP A 94 -7.77 2.32 16.13
C ASP A 94 -7.25 1.59 14.90
N VAL A 95 -7.82 1.91 13.73
CA VAL A 95 -7.34 1.34 12.49
C VAL A 95 -5.91 1.78 12.23
N LYS A 96 -5.63 3.06 12.42
CA LYS A 96 -4.28 3.56 12.22
C LYS A 96 -3.29 2.90 13.17
N ALA A 97 -3.69 2.73 14.42
CA ALA A 97 -2.81 2.09 15.39
C ALA A 97 -2.47 0.66 14.96
N GLY A 98 -3.46 -0.07 14.49
CA GLY A 98 -3.23 -1.42 14.01
C GLY A 98 -2.31 -1.46 12.81
N LEU A 99 -2.49 -0.51 11.90
CA LEU A 99 -1.64 -0.43 10.72
C LEU A 99 -0.20 -0.07 11.09
N ARG A 100 -0.02 0.80 12.07
CA ARG A 100 1.32 1.15 12.52
C ARG A 100 2.03 -0.04 13.13
N GLU A 101 1.30 -0.87 13.85
CA GLU A 101 1.89 -2.10 14.38
C GLU A 101 2.32 -3.03 13.25
N LEU A 102 1.50 -3.13 12.22
CA LEU A 102 1.81 -3.95 11.06
C LEU A 102 3.07 -3.44 10.37
N VAL A 103 3.18 -2.13 10.24
CA VAL A 103 4.35 -1.51 9.63
C VAL A 103 5.59 -1.80 10.45
N ARG A 104 5.48 -1.69 11.76
CA ARG A 104 6.61 -1.94 12.64
C ARG A 104 7.11 -3.36 12.51
N ALA A 105 6.19 -4.31 12.37
CA ALA A 105 6.55 -5.71 12.22
C ALA A 105 7.14 -6.01 10.85
N SER A 106 6.78 -5.23 9.85
CA SER A 106 7.18 -5.50 8.47
C SER A 106 8.44 -4.75 8.05
N VAL A 107 8.59 -3.53 8.51
CA VAL A 107 9.65 -2.63 8.03
C VAL A 107 10.60 -2.26 9.15
N GLY A 108 10.06 -2.17 10.34
CA GLY A 108 10.77 -1.71 11.49
C GLY A 108 11.97 -2.41 11.85
#